data_de77129abe0d74d2398f4cf058da9144
#
_entry.id   de77129abe0d74d2398f4cf058da9144
#
_cell.length_a   1.000
_cell.length_b   1.000
_cell.length_c   1.000
_cell.angle_alpha   90.00
_cell.angle_beta   90.00
_cell.angle_gamma   90.00
#
_symmetry.space_group_name_H-M   'P 1'
#
loop_
_entity.id
_entity.type
_entity.pdbx_description
1 polymer ?
#
loop_
_entity_poly.entity_id
_entity_poly.type
_entity_poly.pdbx_seq_one_letter_code
_entity_poly.pdbx_strand_id
1 'polypeptide(L)'
;MRKMDYSIIRLKDKPADKEKAAQWFHEKWGIPLDAYLQSMEDCLSGDGVVPQWYLAMAGDRIIGGLGVIENDFHDRKDLTPNVCAVYTEEDCRGYGVAGTLLHHVCADMKENGIDTLYLVTDHTSFYERYGWSFLCMVHGESGMTRMYFHREGDFRGDNET
;
A
#
# COMPACT_ATOMS: atom_id res chain seq x y z
N MET A 1 2.80 -6.32 -26.88
CA MET A 1 2.89 -6.22 -25.42
C MET A 1 1.89 -7.12 -24.75
N ARG A 2 2.33 -7.85 -23.77
CA ARG A 2 1.44 -8.77 -23.06
C ARG A 2 0.66 -8.04 -21.99
N LYS A 3 -0.56 -8.45 -21.84
CA LYS A 3 -1.42 -7.97 -20.75
C LYS A 3 -1.66 -9.09 -19.77
N MET A 4 -1.81 -8.73 -18.53
CA MET A 4 -2.15 -9.67 -17.48
C MET A 4 -3.52 -9.32 -16.94
N ASP A 5 -4.38 -10.32 -16.85
CA ASP A 5 -5.73 -10.11 -16.31
C ASP A 5 -5.71 -10.25 -14.81
N TYR A 6 -6.01 -9.18 -14.13
CA TYR A 6 -6.12 -9.19 -12.68
C TYR A 6 -7.01 -8.03 -12.25
N SER A 7 -7.47 -8.08 -11.01
CA SER A 7 -8.26 -7.01 -10.45
C SER A 7 -7.70 -6.64 -9.08
N ILE A 8 -7.94 -5.38 -8.68
CA ILE A 8 -7.56 -4.91 -7.36
C ILE A 8 -8.77 -5.01 -6.46
N ILE A 9 -8.59 -5.61 -5.29
CA ILE A 9 -9.66 -5.70 -4.30
C ILE A 9 -9.21 -5.07 -2.99
N ARG A 10 -10.17 -4.53 -2.25
CA ARG A 10 -9.98 -4.11 -0.87
C ARG A 10 -10.38 -5.28 0.02
N LEU A 11 -9.61 -5.50 1.07
CA LEU A 11 -9.94 -6.58 2.00
C LEU A 11 -11.32 -6.40 2.61
N LYS A 12 -11.71 -5.16 2.88
CA LYS A 12 -13.02 -4.88 3.48
C LYS A 12 -14.16 -5.37 2.61
N ASP A 13 -13.96 -5.42 1.30
CA ASP A 13 -14.97 -5.90 0.35
C ASP A 13 -14.94 -7.41 0.19
N LYS A 14 -13.88 -8.06 0.67
CA LYS A 14 -13.70 -9.51 0.55
C LYS A 14 -13.16 -10.08 1.86
N PRO A 15 -13.93 -10.00 2.95
CA PRO A 15 -13.40 -10.41 4.26
C PRO A 15 -13.03 -11.88 4.34
N ALA A 16 -13.59 -12.72 3.47
CA ALA A 16 -13.22 -14.14 3.46
C ALA A 16 -11.78 -14.38 3.07
N ASP A 17 -11.11 -13.40 2.44
CA ASP A 17 -9.72 -13.54 2.02
C ASP A 17 -8.72 -13.16 3.11
N LYS A 18 -9.17 -12.83 4.32
CA LYS A 18 -8.30 -12.32 5.38
C LYS A 18 -7.12 -13.25 5.66
N GLU A 19 -7.40 -14.52 5.93
CA GLU A 19 -6.34 -15.45 6.32
C GLU A 19 -5.40 -15.74 5.19
N LYS A 20 -5.94 -15.87 3.99
CA LYS A 20 -5.13 -16.08 2.81
C LYS A 20 -4.19 -14.89 2.56
N ALA A 21 -4.72 -13.68 2.71
CA ALA A 21 -3.93 -12.47 2.53
C ALA A 21 -2.85 -12.35 3.60
N ALA A 22 -3.21 -12.58 4.86
CA ALA A 22 -2.25 -12.46 5.95
C ALA A 22 -1.10 -13.46 5.76
N GLN A 23 -1.42 -14.68 5.37
CA GLN A 23 -0.40 -15.70 5.12
C GLN A 23 0.51 -15.26 3.97
N TRP A 24 -0.08 -14.71 2.91
CA TRP A 24 0.68 -14.25 1.76
C TRP A 24 1.69 -13.16 2.15
N PHE A 25 1.25 -12.14 2.89
CA PHE A 25 2.15 -11.07 3.32
C PHE A 25 3.22 -11.60 4.26
N HIS A 26 2.84 -12.50 5.17
CA HIS A 26 3.78 -13.12 6.08
C HIS A 26 4.91 -13.82 5.32
N GLU A 27 4.58 -14.56 4.27
CA GLU A 27 5.57 -15.27 3.49
C GLU A 27 6.51 -14.32 2.75
N LYS A 28 6.00 -13.15 2.34
CA LYS A 28 6.82 -12.22 1.56
C LYS A 28 7.75 -11.38 2.44
N TRP A 29 7.31 -11.03 3.62
CA TRP A 29 8.03 -10.05 4.44
C TRP A 29 8.62 -10.62 5.72
N GLY A 30 8.20 -11.80 6.15
CA GLY A 30 8.70 -12.41 7.37
C GLY A 30 8.22 -11.78 8.66
N ILE A 31 7.32 -10.82 8.59
CA ILE A 31 6.68 -10.27 9.77
C ILE A 31 5.72 -11.31 10.33
N PRO A 32 5.61 -11.45 11.65
CA PRO A 32 4.77 -12.51 12.23
C PRO A 32 3.34 -12.51 11.70
N LEU A 33 2.83 -13.70 11.45
CA LEU A 33 1.50 -13.88 10.92
C LEU A 33 0.46 -13.18 11.79
N ASP A 34 0.62 -13.24 13.12
CA ASP A 34 -0.33 -12.63 14.04
C ASP A 34 -0.44 -11.13 13.86
N ALA A 35 0.67 -10.47 13.47
CA ALA A 35 0.64 -9.02 13.24
C ALA A 35 -0.25 -8.68 12.05
N TYR A 36 -0.15 -9.45 10.97
CA TYR A 36 -1.01 -9.22 9.81
C TYR A 36 -2.45 -9.55 10.13
N LEU A 37 -2.69 -10.66 10.83
CA LEU A 37 -4.06 -11.05 11.18
C LEU A 37 -4.71 -9.98 12.04
N GLN A 38 -3.98 -9.42 13.01
CA GLN A 38 -4.53 -8.38 13.88
C GLN A 38 -4.86 -7.13 13.08
N SER A 39 -3.94 -6.69 12.20
CA SER A 39 -4.18 -5.51 11.38
C SER A 39 -5.39 -5.70 10.48
N MET A 40 -5.51 -6.88 9.89
CA MET A 40 -6.64 -7.18 9.02
C MET A 40 -7.94 -7.29 9.79
N GLU A 41 -7.89 -7.82 11.02
CA GLU A 41 -9.05 -7.85 11.87
C GLU A 41 -9.50 -6.43 12.22
N ASP A 42 -8.55 -5.54 12.51
CA ASP A 42 -8.86 -4.14 12.77
C ASP A 42 -9.47 -3.47 11.53
N CYS A 43 -9.00 -3.86 10.35
CA CYS A 43 -9.55 -3.37 9.10
C CYS A 43 -11.02 -3.77 8.95
N LEU A 44 -11.34 -5.01 9.26
CA LEU A 44 -12.68 -5.55 9.04
C LEU A 44 -13.67 -5.13 10.10
N SER A 45 -13.24 -5.01 11.35
CA SER A 45 -14.13 -4.74 12.46
C SER A 45 -14.28 -3.26 12.78
N GLY A 46 -13.34 -2.43 12.31
CA GLY A 46 -13.35 -1.01 12.62
C GLY A 46 -14.19 -0.20 11.66
N ASP A 47 -14.55 0.99 12.09
CA ASP A 47 -15.27 1.94 11.26
C ASP A 47 -14.32 2.88 10.52
N GLY A 48 -13.03 2.82 10.84
CA GLY A 48 -12.06 3.72 10.26
C GLY A 48 -11.65 3.33 8.85
N VAL A 49 -11.02 4.29 8.19
CA VAL A 49 -10.50 4.08 6.84
C VAL A 49 -9.19 3.28 6.88
N VAL A 50 -8.43 3.44 7.95
CA VAL A 50 -7.12 2.81 8.16
C VAL A 50 -7.19 1.97 9.43
N PRO A 51 -6.65 0.76 9.45
CA PRO A 51 -5.88 0.12 8.38
C PRO A 51 -6.76 -0.41 7.25
N GLN A 52 -6.17 -0.50 6.07
CA GLN A 52 -6.82 -1.10 4.91
C GLN A 52 -5.79 -1.92 4.15
N TRP A 53 -6.23 -3.02 3.56
CA TRP A 53 -5.34 -3.91 2.82
C TRP A 53 -5.90 -4.13 1.42
N TYR A 54 -4.98 -4.18 0.45
CA TYR A 54 -5.33 -4.28 -0.97
C TYR A 54 -4.58 -5.42 -1.60
N LEU A 55 -5.25 -6.14 -2.48
CA LEU A 55 -4.68 -7.28 -3.17
C LEU A 55 -4.90 -7.14 -4.67
N ALA A 56 -3.92 -7.56 -5.44
CA ALA A 56 -4.08 -7.75 -6.88
C ALA A 56 -4.32 -9.24 -7.07
N MET A 57 -5.47 -9.58 -7.64
CA MET A 57 -5.90 -10.97 -7.76
C MET A 57 -5.99 -11.37 -9.22
N ALA A 58 -5.29 -12.42 -9.59
CA ALA A 58 -5.43 -13.06 -10.88
C ALA A 58 -6.18 -14.37 -10.63
N GLY A 59 -7.51 -14.32 -10.81
CA GLY A 59 -8.35 -15.43 -10.37
C GLY A 59 -8.27 -15.60 -8.87
N ASP A 60 -7.90 -16.76 -8.42
CA ASP A 60 -7.77 -17.04 -6.98
C ASP A 60 -6.37 -16.79 -6.45
N ARG A 61 -5.45 -16.38 -7.31
CA ARG A 61 -4.06 -16.21 -6.93
C ARG A 61 -3.79 -14.74 -6.57
N ILE A 62 -3.16 -14.51 -5.42
CA ILE A 62 -2.67 -13.18 -5.06
C ILE A 62 -1.36 -12.97 -5.79
N ILE A 63 -1.30 -11.94 -6.64
CA ILE A 63 -0.09 -11.62 -7.40
C ILE A 63 0.59 -10.36 -6.92
N GLY A 64 -0.05 -9.60 -6.06
CA GLY A 64 0.53 -8.40 -5.48
C GLY A 64 -0.34 -7.89 -4.37
N GLY A 65 0.19 -6.95 -3.62
CA GLY A 65 -0.57 -6.37 -2.53
C GLY A 65 0.17 -5.26 -1.82
N LEU A 66 -0.56 -4.55 -0.97
CA LEU A 66 0.01 -3.56 -0.07
C LEU A 66 -1.00 -3.27 1.03
N GLY A 67 -0.52 -2.59 2.07
CA GLY A 67 -1.41 -2.14 3.12
C GLY A 67 -1.26 -0.65 3.37
N VAL A 68 -2.25 -0.08 4.04
CA VAL A 68 -2.19 1.28 4.57
C VAL A 68 -2.40 1.17 6.06
N ILE A 69 -1.41 1.59 6.83
CA ILE A 69 -1.44 1.50 8.28
C ILE A 69 -1.05 2.85 8.86
N GLU A 70 -1.22 2.99 10.15
CA GLU A 70 -0.97 4.27 10.81
C GLU A 70 0.52 4.62 10.81
N ASN A 71 1.39 3.65 11.10
CA ASN A 71 2.82 3.89 11.16
C ASN A 71 3.59 2.62 10.78
N ASP A 72 4.53 2.77 9.85
CA ASP A 72 5.32 1.64 9.36
C ASP A 72 6.71 1.66 10.03
N PHE A 73 6.72 1.57 11.36
CA PHE A 73 7.92 1.37 12.17
C PHE A 73 8.95 2.48 12.04
N HIS A 74 8.48 3.75 12.08
CA HIS A 74 9.40 4.89 12.09
C HIS A 74 9.00 5.89 13.17
N ASP A 75 9.86 6.90 13.37
CA ASP A 75 9.71 7.83 14.50
C ASP A 75 8.89 9.08 14.20
N ARG A 76 8.46 9.27 12.96
CA ARG A 76 7.67 10.45 12.59
C ARG A 76 6.18 10.09 12.56
N LYS A 77 5.59 10.04 13.74
CA LYS A 77 4.18 9.65 13.87
C LYS A 77 3.21 10.67 13.27
N ASP A 78 3.69 11.87 13.03
CA ASP A 78 2.90 12.91 12.36
C ASP A 78 2.76 12.66 10.86
N LEU A 79 3.61 11.82 10.28
CA LEU A 79 3.55 11.49 8.84
C LEU A 79 2.77 10.19 8.68
N THR A 80 1.46 10.35 8.60
CA THR A 80 0.52 9.22 8.62
C THR A 80 -0.64 9.51 7.66
N PRO A 81 -1.30 8.49 7.07
CA PRO A 81 -1.02 7.07 7.20
C PRO A 81 0.08 6.62 6.21
N ASN A 82 0.54 5.40 6.41
CA ASN A 82 1.66 4.86 5.65
C ASN A 82 1.23 3.70 4.76
N VAL A 83 1.67 3.74 3.50
CA VAL A 83 1.61 2.57 2.62
C VAL A 83 2.76 1.65 3.01
N CYS A 84 2.48 0.38 3.16
CA CYS A 84 3.47 -0.59 3.61
C CYS A 84 3.35 -1.90 2.85
N ALA A 85 4.37 -2.72 2.95
CA ALA A 85 4.38 -4.11 2.47
C ALA A 85 4.06 -4.24 0.98
N VAL A 86 4.48 -3.28 0.17
CA VAL A 86 4.26 -3.31 -1.28
C VAL A 86 5.05 -4.48 -1.88
N TYR A 87 4.36 -5.40 -2.53
CA TYR A 87 5.01 -6.56 -3.12
C TYR A 87 4.25 -7.03 -4.35
N THR A 88 5.01 -7.45 -5.36
CA THR A 88 4.47 -8.10 -6.56
C THR A 88 5.21 -9.42 -6.74
N GLU A 89 4.46 -10.49 -6.99
CA GLU A 89 5.07 -11.80 -7.24
C GLU A 89 6.08 -11.69 -8.37
N GLU A 90 7.19 -12.42 -8.21
CA GLU A 90 8.32 -12.26 -9.10
C GLU A 90 7.96 -12.53 -10.56
N ASP A 91 7.16 -13.55 -10.80
CA ASP A 91 6.77 -13.92 -12.16
C ASP A 91 5.71 -12.98 -12.75
N CYS A 92 5.20 -12.07 -11.93
CA CYS A 92 4.20 -11.09 -12.38
C CYS A 92 4.76 -9.68 -12.50
N ARG A 93 6.05 -9.51 -12.27
CA ARG A 93 6.69 -8.21 -12.41
C ARG A 93 6.82 -7.84 -13.88
N GLY A 94 6.88 -6.55 -14.16
CA GLY A 94 6.96 -6.07 -15.52
C GLY A 94 5.61 -5.85 -16.19
N TYR A 95 4.51 -6.05 -15.46
CA TYR A 95 3.16 -5.83 -15.96
C TYR A 95 2.47 -4.63 -15.29
N GLY A 96 3.21 -3.86 -14.50
CA GLY A 96 2.66 -2.66 -13.89
C GLY A 96 1.77 -2.89 -12.68
N VAL A 97 1.85 -4.06 -12.06
CA VAL A 97 0.97 -4.40 -10.94
C VAL A 97 1.17 -3.45 -9.76
N ALA A 98 2.44 -3.21 -9.37
CA ALA A 98 2.72 -2.32 -8.25
C ALA A 98 2.21 -0.91 -8.51
N GLY A 99 2.45 -0.39 -9.73
CA GLY A 99 1.96 0.93 -10.09
C GLY A 99 0.45 1.03 -10.04
N THR A 100 -0.24 -0.01 -10.51
CA THR A 100 -1.69 -0.05 -10.47
C THR A 100 -2.20 -0.07 -9.04
N LEU A 101 -1.55 -0.86 -8.17
CA LEU A 101 -1.89 -0.89 -6.75
C LEU A 101 -1.71 0.48 -6.11
N LEU A 102 -0.57 1.11 -6.35
CA LEU A 102 -0.27 2.42 -5.77
C LEU A 102 -1.26 3.47 -6.25
N HIS A 103 -1.58 3.47 -7.53
CA HIS A 103 -2.56 4.40 -8.07
C HIS A 103 -3.94 4.16 -7.45
N HIS A 104 -4.33 2.90 -7.34
CA HIS A 104 -5.63 2.55 -6.78
C HIS A 104 -5.74 2.98 -5.33
N VAL A 105 -4.71 2.74 -4.52
CA VAL A 105 -4.77 3.06 -3.10
C VAL A 105 -4.84 4.57 -2.88
N CYS A 106 -4.11 5.35 -3.68
CA CYS A 106 -4.16 6.80 -3.54
C CYS A 106 -5.56 7.32 -3.87
N ALA A 107 -6.17 6.81 -4.92
CA ALA A 107 -7.51 7.23 -5.32
C ALA A 107 -8.56 6.80 -4.29
N ASP A 108 -8.45 5.56 -3.81
CA ASP A 108 -9.41 5.05 -2.83
C ASP A 108 -9.32 5.81 -1.50
N MET A 109 -8.11 6.09 -1.05
CA MET A 109 -7.92 6.86 0.19
C MET A 109 -8.46 8.27 0.03
N LYS A 110 -8.24 8.89 -1.13
CA LYS A 110 -8.77 10.23 -1.40
C LYS A 110 -10.29 10.25 -1.28
N GLU A 111 -10.95 9.25 -1.85
CA GLU A 111 -12.41 9.15 -1.77
C GLU A 111 -12.88 9.00 -0.33
N ASN A 112 -12.04 8.48 0.53
CA ASN A 112 -12.37 8.27 1.95
C ASN A 112 -11.82 9.38 2.84
N GLY A 113 -11.43 10.51 2.26
CA GLY A 113 -11.06 11.68 3.03
C GLY A 113 -9.57 11.82 3.35
N ILE A 114 -8.73 10.94 2.81
CA ILE A 114 -7.29 10.98 3.07
C ILE A 114 -6.58 11.27 1.75
N ASP A 115 -6.09 12.50 1.60
CA ASP A 115 -5.48 12.90 0.33
C ASP A 115 -3.96 12.74 0.29
N THR A 116 -3.32 12.48 1.42
CA THR A 116 -1.88 12.38 1.48
C THR A 116 -1.47 11.08 2.15
N LEU A 117 -0.61 10.33 1.49
CA LEU A 117 -0.07 9.08 2.00
C LEU A 117 1.45 9.20 2.05
N TYR A 118 2.05 8.41 2.94
CA TYR A 118 3.49 8.39 3.15
C TYR A 118 3.98 6.96 3.06
N LEU A 119 5.26 6.77 2.76
CA LEU A 119 5.88 5.46 2.86
C LEU A 119 7.37 5.61 3.13
N VAL A 120 7.96 4.59 3.73
CA VAL A 120 9.40 4.53 3.92
C VAL A 120 9.97 3.47 2.99
N THR A 121 11.13 3.75 2.42
CA THR A 121 11.74 2.83 1.46
C THR A 121 13.24 3.11 1.35
N ASP A 122 13.99 2.07 0.96
CA ASP A 122 15.39 2.21 0.62
C ASP A 122 15.58 2.43 -0.89
N HIS A 123 14.53 2.31 -1.67
CA HIS A 123 14.59 2.54 -3.10
C HIS A 123 14.60 4.03 -3.40
N THR A 124 15.36 4.44 -4.41
CA THR A 124 15.51 5.86 -4.69
C THR A 124 14.70 6.35 -5.88
N SER A 125 14.29 5.47 -6.78
CA SER A 125 13.58 5.94 -7.98
C SER A 125 12.32 5.17 -8.29
N PHE A 126 12.08 4.06 -7.60
CA PHE A 126 10.94 3.22 -7.91
C PHE A 126 9.62 3.97 -7.74
N TYR A 127 9.44 4.59 -6.57
CA TYR A 127 8.17 5.25 -6.26
C TYR A 127 8.03 6.57 -7.00
N GLU A 128 9.15 7.20 -7.35
CA GLU A 128 9.09 8.45 -8.10
C GLU A 128 8.41 8.28 -9.45
N ARG A 129 8.53 7.09 -10.04
CA ARG A 129 7.86 6.81 -11.30
C ARG A 129 6.34 6.85 -11.19
N TYR A 130 5.81 6.71 -9.98
CA TYR A 130 4.38 6.66 -9.76
C TYR A 130 3.86 7.90 -9.05
N GLY A 131 4.63 8.99 -9.11
CA GLY A 131 4.15 10.27 -8.59
C GLY A 131 4.47 10.54 -7.14
N TRP A 132 5.29 9.70 -6.53
CA TRP A 132 5.72 9.91 -5.14
C TRP A 132 6.97 10.76 -5.11
N SER A 133 7.08 11.62 -4.10
CA SER A 133 8.20 12.55 -3.96
C SER A 133 8.90 12.34 -2.63
N PHE A 134 10.22 12.52 -2.64
CA PHE A 134 11.01 12.43 -1.41
C PHE A 134 10.64 13.58 -0.48
N LEU A 135 10.44 13.27 0.79
CA LEU A 135 10.11 14.27 1.80
C LEU A 135 11.26 14.52 2.75
N CYS A 136 11.75 13.49 3.42
CA CYS A 136 12.77 13.62 4.45
C CYS A 136 13.31 12.27 4.84
N MET A 137 14.37 12.29 5.65
CA MET A 137 14.87 11.08 6.28
C MET A 137 14.20 10.89 7.62
N VAL A 138 13.93 9.66 7.97
CA VAL A 138 13.33 9.31 9.25
C VAL A 138 14.10 8.16 9.87
N HIS A 139 13.93 7.95 11.15
CA HIS A 139 14.52 6.79 11.85
C HIS A 139 13.57 5.62 11.77
N GLY A 140 14.01 4.56 11.09
CA GLY A 140 13.29 3.30 11.05
C GLY A 140 13.92 2.31 12.00
N GLU A 141 13.52 1.04 11.90
CA GLU A 141 14.02 0.00 12.79
C GLU A 141 15.50 -0.27 12.61
N SER A 142 16.00 -0.15 11.38
CA SER A 142 17.40 -0.47 11.07
C SER A 142 18.26 0.76 10.84
N GLY A 143 17.79 1.92 11.25
CA GLY A 143 18.50 3.18 11.05
C GLY A 143 17.71 4.13 10.20
N MET A 144 18.43 5.07 9.59
CA MET A 144 17.77 6.10 8.77
C MET A 144 17.24 5.51 7.46
N THR A 145 16.05 5.95 7.08
CA THR A 145 15.44 5.53 5.83
C THR A 145 14.73 6.72 5.20
N ARG A 146 14.40 6.60 3.92
CA ARG A 146 13.76 7.67 3.17
C ARG A 146 12.26 7.63 3.33
N MET A 147 11.67 8.79 3.59
CA MET A 147 10.22 8.97 3.62
C MET A 147 9.79 9.66 2.34
N TYR A 148 8.86 9.04 1.63
CA TYR A 148 8.22 9.60 0.44
C TYR A 148 6.77 9.92 0.75
N PHE A 149 6.20 10.81 -0.03
CA PHE A 149 4.77 11.12 0.11
C PHE A 149 4.13 11.23 -1.26
N HIS A 150 2.82 11.04 -1.27
CA HIS A 150 1.99 11.26 -2.45
C HIS A 150 0.74 11.99 -1.99
N ARG A 151 0.43 13.08 -2.66
CA ARG A 151 -0.81 13.80 -2.41
C ARG A 151 -1.69 13.66 -3.64
N GLU A 152 -2.86 13.08 -3.44
CA GLU A 152 -3.83 12.95 -4.52
C GLU A 152 -4.51 14.30 -4.66
N GLY A 153 -4.11 15.04 -5.67
CA GLY A 153 -4.55 16.40 -5.81
C GLY A 153 -5.96 16.55 -6.31
N ASP A 154 -6.41 17.80 -6.30
CA ASP A 154 -7.63 18.17 -6.96
C ASP A 154 -7.25 18.52 -8.39
N PHE A 155 -7.23 17.50 -9.22
CA PHE A 155 -6.75 17.66 -10.59
C PHE A 155 -7.54 18.66 -11.41
N ARG A 156 -8.79 18.86 -11.04
CA ARG A 156 -9.58 19.85 -11.77
C ARG A 156 -9.02 21.25 -11.59
N GLY A 157 -8.65 21.56 -10.34
CA GLY A 157 -8.03 22.85 -10.10
C GLY A 157 -6.75 23.02 -10.87
N ASP A 158 -5.93 22.00 -10.87
CA ASP A 158 -4.66 22.06 -11.57
C ASP A 158 -4.84 22.13 -13.07
N ASN A 159 -5.79 21.40 -13.59
CA ASN A 159 -5.99 21.32 -15.02
C ASN A 159 -6.69 22.51 -15.60
N GLU A 160 -7.38 23.25 -14.78
CA GLU A 160 -8.09 24.42 -15.22
C GLU A 160 -7.17 25.60 -15.45
N THR A 161 -5.99 25.48 -14.98
CA THR A 161 -5.03 26.60 -15.13
C THR A 161 -4.32 26.58 -16.46
#